data_1606ee8a4a5defb9f730456da51c020b
#
_entry.id   1606ee8a4a5defb9f730456da51c020b
#
_cell.length_a   1.000
_cell.length_b   1.000
_cell.length_c   1.000
_cell.angle_alpha   90.00
_cell.angle_beta   90.00
_cell.angle_gamma   90.00
#
_symmetry.space_group_name_H-M   'P 1'
#
loop_
_entity.id
_entity.type
_entity.pdbx_description
1 polymer ?
#
loop_
_entity_poly.entity_id
_entity_poly.type
_entity_poly.pdbx_seq_one_letter_code
_entity_poly.pdbx_strand_id
1 'polypeptide(L)'
;SACFLDSSAPQIYDLDSELDGQVCIELLSARGFSFYYFDKAPLSQTVAAYTALTGRSELPPLWALGHQQSRWSYPDAETVRELAREFRRRRIPCDTLVLDIDYMDDYRVFTSDKGRFPDFKGLIEELARDNFRLVTIVDPGVKLDKDYKIYQEGLKLELFCRDAKGEVFVDRVWPGRSVFPDFQMEATRKWWAEKLQFYYDNGVSGIWNDMNEPAFFDTRFIPVSS
;
A
#
# COMPACT_ATOMS: atom_id res chain seq x y z
N SER A 1 0.69 -30.34 -5.89
CA SER A 1 -0.49 -29.94 -5.10
C SER A 1 -0.22 -28.58 -4.44
N ALA A 2 -1.25 -27.84 -4.14
CA ALA A 2 -1.18 -26.59 -3.38
C ALA A 2 -2.35 -26.52 -2.41
N CYS A 3 -2.24 -25.66 -1.39
CA CYS A 3 -3.34 -25.37 -0.49
C CYS A 3 -3.45 -23.86 -0.26
N PHE A 4 -4.67 -23.43 0.01
CA PHE A 4 -5.00 -22.07 0.41
C PHE A 4 -5.78 -22.12 1.72
N LEU A 5 -5.27 -21.43 2.73
CA LEU A 5 -5.91 -21.30 4.04
C LEU A 5 -6.53 -19.90 4.12
N ASP A 6 -7.85 -19.84 4.06
CA ASP A 6 -8.61 -18.60 4.13
C ASP A 6 -8.90 -18.27 5.61
N SER A 7 -7.98 -17.55 6.21
CA SER A 7 -8.10 -17.05 7.59
C SER A 7 -7.25 -15.81 7.77
N SER A 8 -7.79 -14.81 8.48
CA SER A 8 -7.06 -13.62 8.92
C SER A 8 -6.43 -13.76 10.31
N ALA A 9 -6.62 -14.90 10.98
CA ALA A 9 -5.99 -15.17 12.27
C ALA A 9 -4.46 -15.30 12.10
N PRO A 10 -3.65 -14.95 13.10
CA PRO A 10 -2.22 -15.22 13.09
C PRO A 10 -1.96 -16.72 12.89
N GLN A 11 -0.98 -17.05 12.07
CA GLN A 11 -0.70 -18.41 11.62
C GLN A 11 0.78 -18.74 11.83
N ILE A 12 1.05 -19.95 12.26
CA ILE A 12 2.40 -20.51 12.34
C ILE A 12 2.47 -21.70 11.38
N TYR A 13 3.44 -21.68 10.48
CA TYR A 13 3.69 -22.75 9.54
C TYR A 13 4.98 -23.47 9.94
N ASP A 14 4.89 -24.72 10.31
CA ASP A 14 6.05 -25.63 10.45
C ASP A 14 6.11 -26.52 9.20
N LEU A 15 7.15 -26.30 8.40
CA LEU A 15 7.36 -27.00 7.14
C LEU A 15 8.45 -28.08 7.31
N ASP A 16 8.23 -29.05 8.21
CA ASP A 16 9.13 -30.19 8.43
C ASP A 16 10.29 -29.93 9.41
N SER A 17 10.11 -29.04 10.39
CA SER A 17 11.16 -28.78 11.40
C SER A 17 11.03 -29.64 12.67
N GLU A 18 9.80 -29.95 13.09
CA GLU A 18 9.54 -30.72 14.30
C GLU A 18 9.22 -32.19 14.02
N LEU A 19 8.50 -32.48 12.94
CA LEU A 19 8.04 -33.81 12.56
C LEU A 19 8.42 -34.11 11.12
N ASP A 20 9.37 -35.03 10.92
CA ASP A 20 9.90 -35.39 9.60
C ASP A 20 8.78 -35.81 8.62
N GLY A 21 8.74 -35.19 7.47
CA GLY A 21 7.76 -35.42 6.40
C GLY A 21 6.36 -34.87 6.69
N GLN A 22 6.18 -34.02 7.69
CA GLN A 22 4.89 -33.43 8.02
C GLN A 22 4.93 -31.90 7.89
N VAL A 23 3.77 -31.33 7.55
CA VAL A 23 3.53 -29.89 7.58
C VAL A 23 2.47 -29.62 8.64
N CYS A 24 2.80 -28.80 9.62
CA CYS A 24 1.87 -28.37 10.66
C CYS A 24 1.49 -26.91 10.43
N ILE A 25 0.21 -26.60 10.51
CA ILE A 25 -0.30 -25.23 10.43
C ILE A 25 -1.14 -24.97 11.68
N GLU A 26 -0.65 -24.04 12.51
CA GLU A 26 -1.34 -23.61 13.72
C GLU A 26 -2.02 -22.27 13.51
N LEU A 27 -3.31 -22.17 13.82
CA LEU A 27 -4.06 -20.92 13.78
C LEU A 27 -4.28 -20.44 15.22
N LEU A 28 -3.78 -19.26 15.51
CA LEU A 28 -3.91 -18.64 16.83
C LEU A 28 -5.21 -17.84 16.92
N SER A 29 -6.07 -18.18 17.88
CA SER A 29 -7.33 -17.45 18.15
C SER A 29 -8.34 -17.42 16.99
N ALA A 30 -8.32 -18.39 16.10
CA ALA A 30 -9.29 -18.48 15.01
C ALA A 30 -10.67 -18.91 15.51
N ARG A 31 -11.73 -18.20 15.11
CA ARG A 31 -13.12 -18.63 15.32
C ARG A 31 -13.59 -19.64 14.26
N GLY A 32 -12.83 -19.77 13.17
CA GLY A 32 -13.05 -20.68 12.07
C GLY A 32 -12.08 -20.35 10.93
N PHE A 33 -11.99 -21.27 9.98
CA PHE A 33 -11.20 -21.09 8.77
C PHE A 33 -11.80 -21.93 7.64
N SER A 34 -11.43 -21.59 6.40
CA SER A 34 -11.67 -22.43 5.23
C SER A 34 -10.34 -22.91 4.67
N PHE A 35 -10.28 -24.19 4.32
CA PHE A 35 -9.09 -24.81 3.75
C PHE A 35 -9.43 -25.35 2.36
N TYR A 36 -8.68 -24.91 1.35
CA TYR A 36 -8.84 -25.32 -0.03
C TYR A 36 -7.62 -26.09 -0.50
N TYR A 37 -7.84 -27.29 -1.01
CA TYR A 37 -6.76 -28.15 -1.53
C TYR A 37 -6.88 -28.29 -3.04
N PHE A 38 -5.79 -28.04 -3.75
CA PHE A 38 -5.67 -28.15 -5.21
C PHE A 38 -4.80 -29.37 -5.53
N ASP A 39 -5.46 -30.49 -5.92
CA ASP A 39 -4.74 -31.75 -6.12
C ASP A 39 -3.99 -31.79 -7.47
N LYS A 40 -2.71 -32.14 -7.40
CA LYS A 40 -1.80 -32.59 -8.48
C LYS A 40 -1.96 -31.90 -9.85
N ALA A 41 -2.48 -30.69 -9.88
CA ALA A 41 -2.62 -29.92 -11.11
C ALA A 41 -1.28 -29.24 -11.47
N PRO A 42 -1.01 -29.03 -12.77
CA PRO A 42 0.04 -28.13 -13.21
C PRO A 42 -0.12 -26.74 -12.57
N LEU A 43 0.98 -26.03 -12.31
CA LEU A 43 0.96 -24.73 -11.63
C LEU A 43 -0.02 -23.71 -12.26
N SER A 44 -0.07 -23.69 -13.60
CA SER A 44 -0.99 -22.81 -14.34
C SER A 44 -2.48 -23.10 -14.03
N GLN A 45 -2.84 -24.38 -13.90
CA GLN A 45 -4.21 -24.78 -13.54
C GLN A 45 -4.51 -24.49 -12.06
N THR A 46 -3.53 -24.69 -11.17
CA THR A 46 -3.65 -24.35 -9.76
C THR A 46 -3.87 -22.84 -9.59
N VAL A 47 -3.09 -22.00 -10.26
CA VAL A 47 -3.26 -20.54 -10.24
C VAL A 47 -4.62 -20.14 -10.81
N ALA A 48 -5.05 -20.78 -11.92
CA ALA A 48 -6.36 -20.50 -12.51
C ALA A 48 -7.52 -20.85 -11.56
N ALA A 49 -7.44 -21.98 -10.85
CA ALA A 49 -8.43 -22.39 -9.85
C ALA A 49 -8.43 -21.46 -8.63
N TYR A 50 -7.25 -21.12 -8.12
CA TYR A 50 -7.11 -20.17 -7.00
C TYR A 50 -7.69 -18.79 -7.35
N THR A 51 -7.33 -18.24 -8.51
CA THR A 51 -7.84 -16.92 -8.93
C THR A 51 -9.33 -16.94 -9.32
N ALA A 52 -9.88 -18.09 -9.70
CA ALA A 52 -11.33 -18.22 -9.86
C ALA A 52 -12.07 -18.16 -8.51
N LEU A 53 -11.43 -18.63 -7.44
CA LEU A 53 -11.98 -18.60 -6.08
C LEU A 53 -11.83 -17.20 -5.44
N THR A 54 -10.65 -16.59 -5.57
CA THR A 54 -10.28 -15.35 -4.85
C THR A 54 -10.50 -14.08 -5.67
N GLY A 55 -10.84 -14.20 -6.94
CA GLY A 55 -10.95 -13.11 -7.89
C GLY A 55 -9.72 -12.99 -8.80
N ARG A 56 -9.94 -12.42 -9.97
CA ARG A 56 -8.88 -12.15 -10.97
C ARG A 56 -8.65 -10.66 -11.06
N SER A 57 -7.37 -10.28 -11.17
CA SER A 57 -7.00 -8.91 -11.47
C SER A 57 -7.49 -8.51 -12.86
N GLU A 58 -7.94 -7.28 -13.01
CA GLU A 58 -8.14 -6.70 -14.33
C GLU A 58 -6.82 -6.55 -15.07
N LEU A 59 -6.88 -6.55 -16.39
CA LEU A 59 -5.69 -6.34 -17.20
C LEU A 59 -5.19 -4.91 -17.00
N PRO A 60 -3.95 -4.71 -16.54
CA PRO A 60 -3.41 -3.37 -16.35
C PRO A 60 -3.24 -2.66 -17.70
N PRO A 61 -3.24 -1.32 -17.72
CA PRO A 61 -2.97 -0.56 -18.94
C PRO A 61 -1.54 -0.82 -19.43
N LEU A 62 -1.32 -0.69 -20.74
CA LEU A 62 -0.06 -1.06 -21.38
C LEU A 62 1.18 -0.40 -20.74
N TRP A 63 1.07 0.87 -20.35
CA TRP A 63 2.16 1.60 -19.70
C TRP A 63 2.59 0.98 -18.36
N ALA A 64 1.67 0.34 -17.64
CA ALA A 64 1.97 -0.32 -16.36
C ALA A 64 2.74 -1.65 -16.54
N LEU A 65 2.81 -2.18 -17.76
CA LEU A 65 3.60 -3.36 -18.13
C LEU A 65 5.00 -3.00 -18.63
N GLY A 66 5.28 -1.72 -18.86
CA GLY A 66 6.59 -1.21 -19.25
C GLY A 66 7.54 -1.02 -18.07
N HIS A 67 8.71 -0.44 -18.34
CA HIS A 67 9.68 -0.13 -17.29
C HIS A 67 9.16 0.96 -16.35
N GLN A 68 9.14 0.64 -15.06
CA GLN A 68 8.79 1.56 -13.98
C GLN A 68 10.05 1.83 -13.14
N GLN A 69 10.50 3.07 -13.13
CA GLN A 69 11.69 3.47 -12.39
C GLN A 69 11.32 4.01 -11.01
N SER A 70 11.82 3.37 -9.98
CA SER A 70 11.63 3.74 -8.57
C SER A 70 12.94 3.74 -7.81
N ARG A 71 13.01 4.51 -6.75
CA ARG A 71 14.01 4.41 -5.68
C ARG A 71 13.55 5.17 -4.44
N TRP A 72 14.11 4.86 -3.28
CA TRP A 72 14.02 5.68 -2.09
C TRP A 72 15.22 6.66 -2.05
N SER A 73 15.09 7.94 -2.30
CA SER A 73 13.94 8.63 -2.84
C SER A 73 14.44 9.65 -3.89
N TYR A 74 13.55 10.29 -4.63
CA TYR A 74 13.88 11.49 -5.42
C TYR A 74 13.57 12.71 -4.55
N PRO A 75 14.58 13.54 -4.19
CA PRO A 75 14.41 14.56 -3.16
C PRO A 75 13.51 15.73 -3.56
N ASP A 76 13.39 16.01 -4.87
CA ASP A 76 12.66 17.17 -5.37
C ASP A 76 12.21 17.00 -6.84
N ALA A 77 11.38 17.94 -7.28
CA ALA A 77 10.84 17.97 -8.63
C ALA A 77 11.92 18.07 -9.71
N GLU A 78 13.02 18.78 -9.45
CA GLU A 78 14.08 18.96 -10.46
C GLU A 78 14.84 17.65 -10.68
N THR A 79 15.14 16.92 -9.63
CA THR A 79 15.72 15.57 -9.74
C THR A 79 14.86 14.63 -10.59
N VAL A 80 13.52 14.69 -10.42
CA VAL A 80 12.58 13.90 -11.22
C VAL A 80 12.63 14.31 -12.70
N ARG A 81 12.67 15.63 -12.99
CA ARG A 81 12.81 16.14 -14.36
C ARG A 81 14.13 15.73 -15.02
N GLU A 82 15.23 15.83 -14.29
CA GLU A 82 16.53 15.39 -14.77
C GLU A 82 16.55 13.91 -15.12
N LEU A 83 15.97 13.08 -14.25
CA LEU A 83 15.84 11.65 -14.49
C LEU A 83 15.04 11.37 -15.77
N ALA A 84 13.89 12.03 -15.95
CA ALA A 84 13.06 11.87 -17.14
C ALA A 84 13.83 12.28 -18.42
N ARG A 85 14.51 13.42 -18.38
CA ARG A 85 15.36 13.90 -19.49
C ARG A 85 16.48 12.89 -19.81
N GLU A 86 17.12 12.30 -18.81
CA GLU A 86 18.18 11.31 -19.02
C GLU A 86 17.67 10.02 -19.70
N PHE A 87 16.51 9.51 -19.30
CA PHE A 87 15.89 8.38 -19.99
C PHE A 87 15.69 8.68 -21.48
N ARG A 88 15.15 9.84 -21.82
CA ARG A 88 14.88 10.24 -23.22
C ARG A 88 16.19 10.50 -23.96
N ARG A 89 17.15 11.23 -23.37
CA ARG A 89 18.45 11.51 -23.96
C ARG A 89 19.22 10.23 -24.31
N ARG A 90 19.20 9.25 -23.41
CA ARG A 90 19.86 7.94 -23.60
C ARG A 90 19.04 6.97 -24.42
N ARG A 91 17.83 7.32 -24.82
CA ARG A 91 16.89 6.46 -25.55
C ARG A 91 16.62 5.14 -24.81
N ILE A 92 16.58 5.19 -23.49
CA ILE A 92 16.19 4.04 -22.66
C ILE A 92 14.67 4.07 -22.49
N PRO A 93 13.94 3.00 -22.90
CA PRO A 93 12.50 2.94 -22.69
C PRO A 93 12.16 3.01 -21.20
N CYS A 94 11.24 3.89 -20.86
CA CYS A 94 10.69 4.01 -19.51
C CYS A 94 9.31 4.67 -19.60
N ASP A 95 8.32 4.03 -19.02
CA ASP A 95 6.92 4.48 -19.08
C ASP A 95 6.48 5.17 -17.80
N THR A 96 7.09 4.81 -16.65
CA THR A 96 6.62 5.25 -15.36
C THR A 96 7.76 5.69 -14.45
N LEU A 97 7.58 6.81 -13.77
CA LEU A 97 8.38 7.21 -12.62
C LEU A 97 7.54 7.04 -11.35
N VAL A 98 8.15 6.47 -10.32
CA VAL A 98 7.47 6.17 -9.05
C VAL A 98 8.08 7.03 -7.95
N LEU A 99 7.27 7.82 -7.26
CA LEU A 99 7.70 8.60 -6.10
C LEU A 99 7.45 7.84 -4.82
N ASP A 100 8.50 7.71 -4.03
CA ASP A 100 8.49 7.22 -2.67
C ASP A 100 8.11 8.34 -1.69
N ILE A 101 8.06 8.07 -0.40
CA ILE A 101 7.46 8.89 0.67
C ILE A 101 7.88 10.36 0.71
N ASP A 102 9.04 10.73 0.17
CA ASP A 102 9.62 12.07 0.30
C ASP A 102 8.93 13.16 -0.55
N TYR A 103 7.98 12.80 -1.42
CA TYR A 103 7.17 13.83 -2.09
C TYR A 103 6.13 14.46 -1.15
N MET A 104 5.77 13.78 -0.06
CA MET A 104 4.77 14.23 0.90
C MET A 104 5.32 15.33 1.81
N ASP A 105 4.44 16.20 2.29
CA ASP A 105 4.74 17.17 3.34
C ASP A 105 4.91 16.46 4.68
N ASP A 106 6.15 16.30 5.12
CA ASP A 106 6.51 15.63 6.37
C ASP A 106 5.81 14.27 6.52
N TYR A 107 5.81 13.50 5.42
CA TYR A 107 5.20 12.17 5.28
C TYR A 107 3.69 12.11 5.55
N ARG A 108 2.97 13.24 5.51
CA ARG A 108 1.52 13.27 5.61
C ARG A 108 0.90 12.79 4.30
N VAL A 109 0.12 11.72 4.35
CA VAL A 109 -0.61 11.21 3.17
C VAL A 109 -1.58 12.27 2.62
N PHE A 110 -1.89 12.20 1.34
CA PHE A 110 -2.74 13.18 0.63
C PHE A 110 -2.21 14.62 0.65
N THR A 111 -0.88 14.76 0.70
CA THR A 111 -0.18 16.05 0.59
C THR A 111 0.97 15.97 -0.39
N SER A 112 1.50 17.13 -0.79
CA SER A 112 2.80 17.26 -1.44
C SER A 112 3.60 18.38 -0.76
N ASP A 113 4.90 18.17 -0.59
CA ASP A 113 5.82 19.15 -0.04
C ASP A 113 5.96 20.34 -0.99
N LYS A 114 5.51 21.51 -0.57
CA LYS A 114 5.53 22.71 -1.41
C LYS A 114 6.91 23.34 -1.59
N GLY A 115 7.88 22.99 -0.77
CA GLY A 115 9.27 23.40 -0.93
C GLY A 115 9.99 22.57 -1.99
N ARG A 116 9.82 21.25 -1.93
CA ARG A 116 10.48 20.28 -2.81
C ARG A 116 9.71 20.03 -4.11
N PHE A 117 8.40 20.09 -4.06
CA PHE A 117 7.48 19.90 -5.19
C PHE A 117 6.47 21.06 -5.25
N PRO A 118 6.94 22.30 -5.55
CA PRO A 118 6.12 23.51 -5.45
C PRO A 118 4.89 23.49 -6.36
N ASP A 119 5.04 22.92 -7.56
CA ASP A 119 3.97 22.70 -8.52
C ASP A 119 3.88 21.21 -8.87
N PHE A 120 3.30 20.44 -7.96
CA PHE A 120 3.20 18.99 -8.11
C PHE A 120 2.36 18.59 -9.33
N LYS A 121 1.26 19.29 -9.58
CA LYS A 121 0.42 19.05 -10.74
C LYS A 121 1.12 19.40 -12.04
N GLY A 122 1.77 20.55 -12.11
CA GLY A 122 2.53 20.98 -13.29
C GLY A 122 3.67 20.03 -13.62
N LEU A 123 4.37 19.47 -12.62
CA LEU A 123 5.36 18.42 -12.82
C LEU A 123 4.75 17.19 -13.50
N ILE A 124 3.59 16.72 -13.03
CA ILE A 124 2.92 15.55 -13.60
C ILE A 124 2.48 15.80 -15.04
N GLU A 125 1.94 16.98 -15.31
CA GLU A 125 1.56 17.40 -16.67
C GLU A 125 2.76 17.50 -17.61
N GLU A 126 3.91 17.99 -17.13
CA GLU A 126 5.16 18.04 -17.87
C GLU A 126 5.65 16.63 -18.22
N LEU A 127 5.72 15.73 -17.23
CA LEU A 127 6.11 14.35 -17.44
C LEU A 127 5.20 13.63 -18.43
N ALA A 128 3.89 13.89 -18.37
CA ALA A 128 2.92 13.30 -19.29
C ALA A 128 3.14 13.72 -20.75
N ARG A 129 3.59 14.96 -21.01
CA ARG A 129 3.97 15.41 -22.36
C ARG A 129 5.15 14.63 -22.94
N ASP A 130 6.06 14.21 -22.06
CA ASP A 130 7.20 13.34 -22.40
C ASP A 130 6.89 11.85 -22.34
N ASN A 131 5.59 11.49 -22.32
CA ASN A 131 5.10 10.12 -22.24
C ASN A 131 5.57 9.35 -21.00
N PHE A 132 5.72 10.02 -19.88
CA PHE A 132 5.84 9.37 -18.56
C PHE A 132 4.51 9.39 -17.83
N ARG A 133 4.25 8.33 -17.08
CA ARG A 133 3.22 8.26 -16.04
C ARG A 133 3.86 8.43 -14.69
N LEU A 134 3.18 9.11 -13.78
CA LEU A 134 3.63 9.21 -12.39
C LEU A 134 2.77 8.31 -11.51
N VAL A 135 3.44 7.50 -10.70
CA VAL A 135 2.86 6.69 -9.62
C VAL A 135 3.40 7.23 -8.30
N THR A 136 2.59 7.25 -7.27
CA THR A 136 3.00 7.69 -5.93
C THR A 136 2.70 6.62 -4.89
N ILE A 137 3.58 6.50 -3.89
CA ILE A 137 3.30 5.68 -2.71
C ILE A 137 2.22 6.34 -1.85
N VAL A 138 1.39 5.51 -1.24
CA VAL A 138 0.41 5.91 -0.20
C VAL A 138 0.43 4.88 0.91
N ASP A 139 0.96 5.26 2.05
CA ASP A 139 0.97 4.45 3.26
C ASP A 139 -0.33 4.62 4.06
N PRO A 140 -0.79 3.62 4.81
CA PRO A 140 -2.03 3.73 5.60
C PRO A 140 -1.86 4.53 6.89
N GLY A 141 -0.64 4.79 7.34
CA GLY A 141 -0.34 5.51 8.57
C GLY A 141 -0.65 7.00 8.47
N VAL A 142 -1.66 7.47 9.17
CA VAL A 142 -2.03 8.88 9.25
C VAL A 142 -1.28 9.53 10.41
N LYS A 143 -0.44 10.54 10.12
CA LYS A 143 0.33 11.26 11.13
C LYS A 143 -0.57 11.78 12.25
N LEU A 144 -0.21 11.49 13.51
CA LEU A 144 -0.87 12.05 14.67
C LEU A 144 -0.43 13.50 14.85
N ASP A 145 -1.19 14.40 14.26
CA ASP A 145 -0.93 15.84 14.27
C ASP A 145 -2.27 16.58 14.34
N LYS A 146 -2.45 17.33 15.43
CA LYS A 146 -3.69 18.06 15.70
C LYS A 146 -4.02 19.14 14.66
N ASP A 147 -3.02 19.62 13.90
CA ASP A 147 -3.21 20.63 12.86
C ASP A 147 -3.38 19.99 11.46
N TYR A 148 -3.31 18.66 11.35
CA TYR A 148 -3.49 17.90 10.12
C TYR A 148 -4.96 17.50 9.92
N LYS A 149 -5.58 18.08 8.88
CA LYS A 149 -7.02 17.94 8.61
C LYS A 149 -7.49 16.49 8.47
N ILE A 150 -6.69 15.63 7.83
CA ILE A 150 -7.04 14.21 7.63
C ILE A 150 -7.10 13.50 8.98
N TYR A 151 -6.16 13.77 9.88
CA TYR A 151 -6.20 13.25 11.25
C TYR A 151 -7.43 13.74 12.01
N GLN A 152 -7.70 15.06 11.99
CA GLN A 152 -8.85 15.64 12.68
C GLN A 152 -10.18 15.05 12.20
N GLU A 153 -10.33 14.92 10.88
CA GLU A 153 -11.52 14.37 10.25
C GLU A 153 -11.74 12.91 10.60
N GLY A 154 -10.70 12.07 10.43
CA GLY A 154 -10.77 10.65 10.78
C GLY A 154 -11.04 10.42 12.27
N LEU A 155 -10.46 11.24 13.15
CA LEU A 155 -10.74 11.20 14.59
C LEU A 155 -12.20 11.56 14.91
N LYS A 156 -12.72 12.64 14.30
CA LYS A 156 -14.10 13.10 14.49
C LYS A 156 -15.14 12.07 14.03
N LEU A 157 -14.80 11.33 12.96
CA LEU A 157 -15.68 10.31 12.37
C LEU A 157 -15.44 8.92 12.94
N GLU A 158 -14.54 8.79 13.93
CA GLU A 158 -14.18 7.53 14.61
C GLU A 158 -13.68 6.43 13.65
N LEU A 159 -12.87 6.78 12.66
CA LEU A 159 -12.45 5.90 11.57
C LEU A 159 -11.11 5.17 11.83
N PHE A 160 -10.48 5.38 12.99
CA PHE A 160 -9.19 4.78 13.30
C PHE A 160 -9.32 3.54 14.19
N CYS A 161 -8.41 2.60 13.99
CA CYS A 161 -8.28 1.40 14.80
C CYS A 161 -8.18 1.76 16.30
N ARG A 162 -8.75 0.90 17.14
CA ARG A 162 -8.72 1.05 18.61
C ARG A 162 -7.97 -0.12 19.24
N ASP A 163 -7.36 0.14 20.37
CA ASP A 163 -6.74 -0.91 21.18
C ASP A 163 -7.80 -1.65 22.03
N ALA A 164 -7.36 -2.67 22.79
CA ALA A 164 -8.23 -3.45 23.67
C ALA A 164 -8.91 -2.66 24.79
N LYS A 165 -8.47 -1.41 25.05
CA LYS A 165 -9.09 -0.51 26.03
C LYS A 165 -10.11 0.43 25.37
N GLY A 166 -10.26 0.36 24.04
CA GLY A 166 -11.12 1.25 23.27
C GLY A 166 -10.49 2.60 22.92
N GLU A 167 -9.21 2.81 23.27
CA GLU A 167 -8.48 4.02 22.89
C GLU A 167 -8.00 3.92 21.43
N VAL A 168 -7.82 5.08 20.78
CA VAL A 168 -7.26 5.09 19.40
C VAL A 168 -5.86 4.49 19.42
N PHE A 169 -5.66 3.46 18.62
CA PHE A 169 -4.38 2.80 18.50
C PHE A 169 -3.35 3.72 17.84
N VAL A 170 -2.20 3.87 18.48
CA VAL A 170 -1.09 4.72 18.01
C VAL A 170 0.20 3.93 18.00
N ASP A 171 0.88 3.95 16.85
CA ASP A 171 2.23 3.40 16.73
C ASP A 171 3.09 4.32 15.87
N ARG A 172 4.35 3.96 15.65
CA ARG A 172 5.29 4.70 14.83
C ARG A 172 5.44 4.07 13.45
N VAL A 173 5.40 4.92 12.42
CA VAL A 173 5.82 4.62 11.04
C VAL A 173 6.56 5.85 10.50
N TRP A 174 6.71 6.01 9.20
CA TRP A 174 7.53 7.07 8.59
C TRP A 174 7.18 8.50 9.07
N PRO A 175 5.92 8.91 9.20
CA PRO A 175 5.59 10.24 9.74
C PRO A 175 5.90 10.43 11.23
N GLY A 176 6.38 9.40 11.93
CA GLY A 176 6.48 9.35 13.37
C GLY A 176 5.23 8.74 14.00
N ARG A 177 4.73 9.29 15.11
CA ARG A 177 3.50 8.79 15.74
C ARG A 177 2.32 8.93 14.77
N SER A 178 1.63 7.83 14.57
CA SER A 178 0.57 7.70 13.56
C SER A 178 -0.60 6.91 14.12
N VAL A 179 -1.77 7.13 13.52
CA VAL A 179 -2.99 6.36 13.71
C VAL A 179 -3.32 5.62 12.43
N PHE A 180 -4.11 4.56 12.51
CA PHE A 180 -4.33 3.66 11.38
C PHE A 180 -5.82 3.57 11.08
N PRO A 181 -6.26 3.83 9.83
CA PRO A 181 -7.65 3.68 9.43
C PRO A 181 -8.13 2.23 9.62
N ASP A 182 -9.30 2.05 10.20
CA ASP A 182 -9.94 0.75 10.32
C ASP A 182 -10.66 0.38 9.02
N PHE A 183 -9.96 -0.26 8.10
CA PHE A 183 -10.50 -0.67 6.81
C PHE A 183 -11.54 -1.81 6.88
N GLN A 184 -11.81 -2.39 8.05
CA GLN A 184 -12.97 -3.29 8.23
C GLN A 184 -14.28 -2.50 8.15
N MET A 185 -14.27 -1.24 8.56
CA MET A 185 -15.44 -0.36 8.48
C MET A 185 -15.69 0.14 7.06
N GLU A 186 -16.92 0.03 6.58
CA GLU A 186 -17.31 0.57 5.27
C GLU A 186 -17.15 2.10 5.21
N ALA A 187 -17.46 2.79 6.29
CA ALA A 187 -17.29 4.25 6.39
C ALA A 187 -15.84 4.67 6.17
N THR A 188 -14.88 3.94 6.76
CA THR A 188 -13.45 4.19 6.57
C THR A 188 -13.02 3.98 5.13
N ARG A 189 -13.47 2.88 4.49
CA ARG A 189 -13.15 2.63 3.08
C ARG A 189 -13.66 3.72 2.16
N LYS A 190 -14.89 4.21 2.38
CA LYS A 190 -15.46 5.32 1.61
C LYS A 190 -14.68 6.62 1.81
N TRP A 191 -14.43 6.96 3.07
CA TRP A 191 -13.65 8.14 3.42
C TRP A 191 -12.25 8.11 2.80
N TRP A 192 -11.54 6.98 2.88
CA TRP A 192 -10.21 6.83 2.29
C TRP A 192 -10.26 6.99 0.77
N ALA A 193 -11.24 6.38 0.11
CA ALA A 193 -11.43 6.53 -1.33
C ALA A 193 -11.67 7.99 -1.74
N GLU A 194 -12.43 8.76 -0.96
CA GLU A 194 -12.62 10.20 -1.18
C GLU A 194 -11.30 10.98 -1.04
N LYS A 195 -10.42 10.60 -0.09
CA LYS A 195 -9.12 11.26 0.06
C LYS A 195 -8.14 10.97 -1.08
N LEU A 196 -8.27 9.82 -1.75
CA LEU A 196 -7.51 9.51 -2.96
C LEU A 196 -7.78 10.51 -4.10
N GLN A 197 -8.87 11.28 -4.03
CA GLN A 197 -9.19 12.34 -5.00
C GLN A 197 -8.04 13.36 -5.13
N PHE A 198 -7.27 13.61 -4.04
CA PHE A 198 -6.07 14.44 -4.09
C PHE A 198 -5.11 14.02 -5.20
N TYR A 199 -4.87 12.72 -5.37
CA TYR A 199 -3.96 12.21 -6.39
C TYR A 199 -4.55 12.32 -7.80
N TYR A 200 -5.83 11.99 -7.96
CA TYR A 200 -6.52 12.11 -9.24
C TYR A 200 -6.58 13.55 -9.73
N ASP A 201 -6.87 14.51 -8.85
CA ASP A 201 -6.94 15.94 -9.19
C ASP A 201 -5.57 16.51 -9.60
N ASN A 202 -4.49 15.90 -9.12
CA ASN A 202 -3.14 16.24 -9.53
C ASN A 202 -2.65 15.47 -10.77
N GLY A 203 -3.41 14.48 -11.27
CA GLY A 203 -3.06 13.73 -12.48
C GLY A 203 -2.18 12.50 -12.26
N VAL A 204 -2.05 12.04 -11.01
CA VAL A 204 -1.34 10.79 -10.68
C VAL A 204 -2.01 9.62 -11.39
N SER A 205 -1.23 8.78 -12.06
CA SER A 205 -1.73 7.72 -12.93
C SER A 205 -1.92 6.37 -12.24
N GLY A 206 -1.31 6.20 -11.07
CA GLY A 206 -1.42 4.97 -10.29
C GLY A 206 -0.95 5.18 -8.86
N ILE A 207 -1.38 4.29 -7.99
CA ILE A 207 -1.05 4.30 -6.56
C ILE A 207 -0.23 3.05 -6.23
N TRP A 208 0.85 3.24 -5.49
CA TRP A 208 1.59 2.17 -4.85
C TRP A 208 1.16 2.11 -3.39
N ASN A 209 0.43 1.06 -3.01
CA ASN A 209 0.13 0.79 -1.60
C ASN A 209 1.33 0.07 -0.97
N ASP A 210 1.82 0.60 0.14
CA ASP A 210 2.88 0.01 0.96
C ASP A 210 2.52 0.10 2.44
N MET A 211 3.24 -0.62 3.30
CA MET A 211 3.03 -0.66 4.77
C MET A 211 1.63 -1.17 5.18
N ASN A 212 0.97 -1.94 4.32
CA ASN A 212 -0.44 -2.36 4.47
C ASN A 212 -0.62 -3.68 5.21
N GLU A 213 0.42 -4.26 5.80
CA GLU A 213 0.37 -5.51 6.60
C GLU A 213 -0.61 -5.42 7.78
N PRO A 214 -0.81 -4.33 8.52
CA PRO A 214 -0.05 -3.07 8.65
C PRO A 214 1.33 -3.26 9.28
N ALA A 215 2.31 -2.48 8.82
CA ALA A 215 3.64 -2.43 9.43
C ALA A 215 3.68 -1.40 10.57
N PHE A 216 4.37 -1.75 11.64
CA PHE A 216 4.62 -0.89 12.80
C PHE A 216 6.08 -0.98 13.21
N PHE A 217 6.65 0.13 13.70
CA PHE A 217 8.06 0.15 14.10
C PHE A 217 8.27 -0.21 15.57
N ASP A 218 7.30 0.07 16.43
CA ASP A 218 7.42 -0.11 17.88
C ASP A 218 6.68 -1.36 18.37
N THR A 219 5.54 -1.70 17.78
CA THR A 219 4.72 -2.86 18.15
C THR A 219 4.99 -4.04 17.21
N ARG A 220 5.39 -5.19 17.77
CA ARG A 220 5.64 -6.42 16.99
C ARG A 220 4.38 -7.26 16.72
N PHE A 221 3.29 -6.99 17.43
CA PHE A 221 2.03 -7.74 17.30
C PHE A 221 0.88 -6.74 17.16
N ILE A 222 0.02 -7.00 16.18
CA ILE A 222 -1.21 -6.23 15.99
C ILE A 222 -2.17 -6.57 17.14
N PRO A 223 -2.66 -5.59 17.92
CA PRO A 223 -3.78 -5.84 18.80
C PRO A 223 -4.99 -6.17 17.93
N VAL A 224 -5.48 -7.41 18.04
CA VAL A 224 -6.67 -7.84 17.33
C VAL A 224 -7.85 -7.14 17.98
N SER A 225 -8.49 -6.21 17.27
CA SER A 225 -9.80 -5.72 17.65
C SER A 225 -10.76 -6.91 17.63
N SER A 226 -11.32 -7.20 18.77
CA SER A 226 -12.31 -8.27 19.00
C SER A 226 -13.62 -8.01 18.26
#